data_ca25e1a06ce76f8b1ffd87d2f57cdc63
#
_entry.id   ca25e1a06ce76f8b1ffd87d2f57cdc63
#
_cell.length_a   1.000
_cell.length_b   1.000
_cell.length_c   1.000
_cell.angle_alpha   90.00
_cell.angle_beta   90.00
_cell.angle_gamma   90.00
#
_symmetry.space_group_name_H-M   'P 1'
#
loop_
_entity.id
_entity.type
_entity.pdbx_description
1 polymer ?
#
loop_
_entity_poly.entity_id
_entity_poly.type
_entity_poly.pdbx_seq_one_letter_code
_entity_poly.pdbx_strand_id
1 'polypeptide(L)'
;MGGKNSRETTPDTSYQRSNSVTYAARHQHAPAPQRRLDRRYSRIGDNYETLEQVTSALAQAGLESSNLIVGIDFTKSNEWTGMRSYNGRSLHSVGALQNPYEQAISIIGQTLAAFDEDNLIPCFGFGDASTHDHGVFSFYPDSRPCQGFEDVLSRYREIVPQLKLSGPTSFAPIIEMAMTIVEESGGQYHVLLIIADGQVTRSVDTGSGQLSSQERNTIEAIVKASNHPLSIILVGVGDGPWDLMKEFDDNIPARTFDNFQFVNFTDIMSKNVDPLRKQTEFAVNALMEIPSQYQATLQLGILGARRGYSPATVPLPPPSNDILRSPSVHQYHVN
;
A
#
# COMPACT_ATOMS: atom_id res chain seq x y z
N MET A 1 23.84 73.43 -36.72
CA MET A 1 22.86 73.76 -37.74
C MET A 1 21.65 72.89 -37.41
N GLY A 2 20.69 73.39 -36.84
CA GLY A 2 19.59 74.22 -37.32
C GLY A 2 18.41 73.29 -37.54
N GLY A 3 17.29 73.43 -37.05
CA GLY A 3 16.45 74.36 -36.44
C GLY A 3 15.03 73.76 -36.41
N LYS A 4 14.30 73.98 -35.33
CA LYS A 4 13.00 74.72 -35.26
C LYS A 4 11.88 74.18 -36.15
N ASN A 5 10.63 74.04 -35.73
CA ASN A 5 9.70 74.72 -34.84
C ASN A 5 8.38 73.98 -34.87
N SER A 6 7.72 73.80 -33.74
CA SER A 6 6.57 74.59 -33.21
C SER A 6 5.21 74.44 -33.89
N ARG A 7 4.20 74.14 -33.14
CA ARG A 7 2.91 74.77 -32.79
C ARG A 7 1.77 73.81 -32.90
N GLU A 8 1.14 73.55 -31.72
CA GLU A 8 -0.08 74.21 -31.18
C GLU A 8 -1.31 74.05 -32.07
N THR A 9 -2.31 73.37 -31.55
CA THR A 9 -3.52 74.00 -30.97
C THR A 9 -4.53 72.97 -30.51
N THR A 10 -5.00 73.15 -29.28
CA THR A 10 -6.28 72.71 -28.73
C THR A 10 -7.41 73.59 -29.24
N PRO A 11 -8.71 73.46 -28.91
CA PRO A 11 -9.46 72.54 -27.98
C PRO A 11 -10.76 71.96 -28.63
N ASP A 12 -11.54 71.11 -28.01
CA ASP A 12 -12.79 71.42 -27.30
C ASP A 12 -13.63 70.19 -26.96
N THR A 13 -14.06 70.20 -25.74
CA THR A 13 -15.30 69.86 -25.05
C THR A 13 -16.17 68.63 -25.38
N SER A 14 -16.37 67.92 -24.29
CA SER A 14 -17.68 67.48 -23.71
C SER A 14 -18.21 66.12 -24.17
N TYR A 15 -18.44 65.18 -23.28
CA TYR A 15 -19.52 64.97 -22.34
C TYR A 15 -19.30 63.71 -21.49
N GLN A 16 -19.55 63.88 -20.20
CA GLN A 16 -19.60 62.85 -19.17
C GLN A 16 -20.63 61.75 -19.50
N ARG A 17 -20.28 60.49 -19.23
CA ARG A 17 -21.19 59.56 -18.55
C ARG A 17 -20.39 58.57 -17.70
N SER A 18 -20.54 58.76 -16.41
CA SER A 18 -20.18 57.85 -15.34
C SER A 18 -20.86 56.50 -15.51
N ASN A 19 -20.10 55.43 -15.56
CA ASN A 19 -20.55 54.10 -15.18
C ASN A 19 -19.54 53.53 -14.19
N SER A 20 -19.92 53.63 -12.92
CA SER A 20 -19.26 52.99 -11.80
C SER A 20 -19.44 51.45 -11.93
N VAL A 21 -18.40 50.77 -12.40
CA VAL A 21 -18.30 49.31 -12.27
C VAL A 21 -17.49 49.04 -11.01
N THR A 22 -18.21 48.67 -9.96
CA THR A 22 -17.65 48.15 -8.71
C THR A 22 -16.95 46.84 -9.01
N TYR A 23 -15.64 46.86 -9.04
CA TYR A 23 -14.81 45.65 -9.01
C TYR A 23 -14.95 45.03 -7.63
N ALA A 24 -15.73 43.93 -7.54
CA ALA A 24 -15.73 43.06 -6.38
C ALA A 24 -14.31 42.51 -6.21
N ALA A 25 -13.68 42.87 -5.10
CA ALA A 25 -12.39 42.30 -4.69
C ALA A 25 -12.50 40.79 -4.62
N ARG A 26 -11.85 40.06 -5.53
CA ARG A 26 -11.58 38.66 -5.39
C ARG A 26 -10.70 38.49 -4.15
N HIS A 27 -11.28 37.97 -3.09
CA HIS A 27 -10.50 37.41 -2.00
C HIS A 27 -9.65 36.30 -2.56
N GLN A 28 -8.38 36.59 -2.79
CA GLN A 28 -7.34 35.58 -2.97
C GLN A 28 -7.25 34.85 -1.62
N HIS A 29 -7.76 33.63 -1.55
CA HIS A 29 -7.42 32.73 -0.47
C HIS A 29 -5.90 32.59 -0.48
N ALA A 30 -5.25 33.09 0.55
CA ALA A 30 -3.86 32.79 0.81
C ALA A 30 -3.71 31.25 0.89
N PRO A 31 -2.72 30.66 0.20
CA PRO A 31 -2.47 29.23 0.34
C PRO A 31 -2.25 28.94 1.81
N ALA A 32 -2.96 27.93 2.33
CA ALA A 32 -2.75 27.43 3.68
C ALA A 32 -1.24 27.19 3.88
N PRO A 33 -0.66 27.52 5.06
CA PRO A 33 0.75 27.32 5.30
C PRO A 33 1.06 25.83 5.07
N GLN A 34 1.87 25.55 4.05
CA GLN A 34 2.44 24.22 3.85
C GLN A 34 3.14 23.86 5.17
N ARG A 35 2.59 22.88 5.89
CA ARG A 35 3.27 22.30 7.05
C ARG A 35 4.67 21.92 6.59
N ARG A 36 5.70 22.53 7.18
CA ARG A 36 7.07 22.07 7.00
C ARG A 36 7.07 20.60 7.39
N LEU A 37 7.34 19.74 6.39
CA LEU A 37 7.57 18.32 6.63
C LEU A 37 8.59 18.21 7.77
N ASP A 38 8.20 17.58 8.87
CA ASP A 38 9.13 17.36 9.97
C ASP A 38 10.11 16.27 9.51
N ARG A 39 11.31 16.71 9.11
CA ARG A 39 12.36 15.82 8.60
C ARG A 39 12.77 14.70 9.56
N ARG A 40 12.35 14.81 10.83
CA ARG A 40 12.65 13.81 11.86
C ARG A 40 12.08 12.42 11.52
N TYR A 41 10.94 12.35 10.82
CA TYR A 41 10.27 11.10 10.46
C TYR A 41 10.32 10.79 8.97
N SER A 42 11.14 11.51 8.20
CA SER A 42 11.26 11.27 6.75
C SER A 42 11.99 9.97 6.43
N ARG A 43 12.77 9.47 7.37
CA ARG A 43 13.44 8.18 7.34
C ARG A 43 13.51 7.65 8.76
N ILE A 44 12.99 6.44 8.98
CA ILE A 44 13.05 5.68 10.21
C ILE A 44 14.07 4.57 9.98
N GLY A 45 14.96 4.32 10.92
CA GLY A 45 16.00 3.33 10.74
C GLY A 45 15.80 2.10 11.61
N ASP A 46 16.45 1.02 11.21
CA ASP A 46 16.48 -0.29 11.86
C ASP A 46 17.28 -0.24 13.16
N ASN A 47 16.64 0.19 14.24
CA ASN A 47 17.35 0.52 15.50
C ASN A 47 17.31 -0.61 16.55
N TYR A 48 16.64 -1.73 16.29
CA TYR A 48 16.45 -2.80 17.26
C TYR A 48 17.06 -4.11 16.78
N GLU A 49 17.66 -4.84 17.72
CA GLU A 49 18.33 -6.13 17.47
C GLU A 49 17.55 -7.32 18.07
N THR A 50 16.62 -7.07 19.01
CA THR A 50 15.86 -8.12 19.68
C THR A 50 14.39 -7.77 19.76
N LEU A 51 13.55 -8.82 19.83
CA LEU A 51 12.09 -8.67 19.94
C LEU A 51 11.70 -7.96 21.27
N GLU A 52 12.44 -8.20 22.34
CA GLU A 52 12.23 -7.54 23.64
C GLU A 52 12.45 -6.02 23.54
N GLN A 53 13.44 -5.59 22.77
CA GLN A 53 13.67 -4.16 22.51
C GLN A 53 12.50 -3.54 21.76
N VAL A 54 12.03 -4.21 20.70
CA VAL A 54 10.87 -3.75 19.91
C VAL A 54 9.62 -3.69 20.79
N THR A 55 9.31 -4.77 21.53
CA THR A 55 8.14 -4.84 22.42
C THR A 55 8.17 -3.75 23.49
N SER A 56 9.35 -3.52 24.09
CA SER A 56 9.53 -2.44 25.07
C SER A 56 9.32 -1.06 24.45
N ALA A 57 9.79 -0.86 23.23
CA ALA A 57 9.62 0.41 22.51
C ALA A 57 8.13 0.63 22.10
N LEU A 58 7.42 -0.41 21.70
CA LEU A 58 5.97 -0.36 21.43
C LEU A 58 5.20 0.06 22.69
N ALA A 59 5.46 -0.60 23.82
CA ALA A 59 4.84 -0.25 25.10
C ALA A 59 5.15 1.19 25.54
N GLN A 60 6.41 1.64 25.39
CA GLN A 60 6.83 3.01 25.68
C GLN A 60 6.16 4.04 24.73
N ALA A 61 5.91 3.66 23.47
CA ALA A 61 5.18 4.48 22.53
C ALA A 61 3.67 4.55 22.85
N GLY A 62 3.17 3.69 23.73
CA GLY A 62 1.75 3.58 24.07
C GLY A 62 0.95 2.75 23.06
N LEU A 63 1.61 1.95 22.24
CA LEU A 63 0.96 1.00 21.34
C LEU A 63 0.89 -0.35 22.03
N GLU A 64 -0.27 -0.66 22.64
CA GLU A 64 -0.51 -1.96 23.26
C GLU A 64 -0.97 -2.98 22.21
N SER A 65 -1.73 -2.52 21.22
CA SER A 65 -2.25 -3.33 20.11
C SER A 65 -2.46 -2.47 18.86
N SER A 66 -2.59 -3.12 17.71
CA SER A 66 -2.92 -2.50 16.43
C SER A 66 -3.94 -3.36 15.70
N ASN A 67 -4.54 -2.84 14.63
CA ASN A 67 -5.39 -3.62 13.75
C ASN A 67 -4.58 -4.06 12.52
N LEU A 68 -4.62 -5.33 12.17
CA LEU A 68 -3.89 -5.89 11.04
C LEU A 68 -4.79 -5.97 9.81
N ILE A 69 -4.20 -5.71 8.64
CA ILE A 69 -4.82 -5.92 7.32
C ILE A 69 -3.84 -6.79 6.52
N VAL A 70 -4.33 -7.78 5.78
CA VAL A 70 -3.48 -8.67 4.98
C VAL A 70 -3.84 -8.53 3.49
N GLY A 71 -2.81 -8.31 2.66
CA GLY A 71 -2.88 -8.33 1.21
C GLY A 71 -1.99 -9.43 0.63
N ILE A 72 -2.52 -10.27 -0.25
CA ILE A 72 -1.78 -11.37 -0.89
C ILE A 72 -1.71 -11.15 -2.39
N ASP A 73 -0.48 -11.21 -2.90
CA ASP A 73 -0.17 -11.07 -4.32
C ASP A 73 -0.46 -12.38 -5.08
N PHE A 74 -1.40 -12.31 -6.03
CA PHE A 74 -1.74 -13.40 -6.95
C PHE A 74 -1.34 -13.08 -8.40
N THR A 75 -0.23 -12.38 -8.58
CA THR A 75 0.30 -12.11 -9.91
C THR A 75 0.98 -13.33 -10.51
N LYS A 76 1.06 -13.34 -11.83
CA LYS A 76 1.56 -14.48 -12.60
C LYS A 76 3.06 -14.76 -12.38
N SER A 77 3.84 -13.80 -11.92
CA SER A 77 5.25 -13.96 -11.54
C SER A 77 5.46 -15.12 -10.55
N ASN A 78 4.50 -15.36 -9.68
CA ASN A 78 4.49 -16.47 -8.72
C ASN A 78 4.69 -17.87 -9.35
N GLU A 79 4.45 -18.02 -10.66
CA GLU A 79 4.69 -19.28 -11.37
C GLU A 79 6.17 -19.56 -11.58
N TRP A 80 7.05 -18.53 -11.55
CA TRP A 80 8.49 -18.70 -11.84
C TRP A 80 9.45 -18.09 -10.80
N THR A 81 9.00 -17.21 -9.91
CA THR A 81 9.83 -16.61 -8.86
C THR A 81 10.17 -17.57 -7.71
N GLY A 82 9.75 -18.82 -7.81
CA GLY A 82 10.20 -19.94 -6.98
C GLY A 82 11.30 -20.81 -7.61
N MET A 83 11.95 -20.34 -8.68
CA MET A 83 12.92 -21.14 -9.44
C MET A 83 14.07 -21.65 -8.56
N ARG A 84 14.61 -20.80 -7.68
CA ARG A 84 15.71 -21.14 -6.77
C ARG A 84 15.19 -21.51 -5.38
N SER A 85 14.33 -20.67 -4.81
CA SER A 85 13.87 -20.79 -3.43
C SER A 85 12.86 -21.91 -3.19
N TYR A 86 12.12 -22.33 -4.24
CA TYR A 86 11.04 -23.32 -4.12
C TYR A 86 11.12 -24.44 -5.20
N ASN A 87 12.32 -24.79 -5.63
CA ASN A 87 12.59 -25.88 -6.59
C ASN A 87 11.81 -25.74 -7.92
N GLY A 88 11.64 -24.54 -8.43
CA GLY A 88 10.96 -24.26 -9.70
C GLY A 88 9.45 -24.48 -9.69
N ARG A 89 8.85 -24.64 -8.52
CA ARG A 89 7.39 -24.74 -8.38
C ARG A 89 6.77 -23.35 -8.22
N SER A 90 5.51 -23.22 -8.63
CA SER A 90 4.75 -22.02 -8.31
C SER A 90 4.70 -21.81 -6.79
N LEU A 91 4.90 -20.56 -6.36
CA LEU A 91 4.89 -20.20 -4.94
C LEU A 91 3.52 -20.41 -4.29
N HIS A 92 2.44 -20.48 -5.08
CA HIS A 92 1.08 -20.80 -4.63
C HIS A 92 0.70 -22.29 -4.75
N SER A 93 1.68 -23.18 -5.03
CA SER A 93 1.34 -24.63 -5.13
C SER A 93 0.86 -25.17 -3.80
N VAL A 94 -0.42 -25.54 -3.72
CA VAL A 94 -1.01 -26.20 -2.56
C VAL A 94 -0.69 -27.69 -2.58
N GLY A 95 -0.20 -28.23 -1.48
CA GLY A 95 0.20 -29.63 -1.37
C GLY A 95 0.35 -30.12 0.08
N ALA A 96 1.06 -31.25 0.25
CA ALA A 96 1.30 -31.82 1.57
C ALA A 96 2.24 -30.97 2.45
N LEU A 97 3.14 -30.19 1.82
CA LEU A 97 4.02 -29.25 2.50
C LEU A 97 3.51 -27.84 2.26
N GLN A 98 3.67 -26.98 3.26
CA GLN A 98 3.35 -25.56 3.14
C GLN A 98 4.16 -24.91 2.03
N ASN A 99 3.50 -24.14 1.19
CA ASN A 99 4.16 -23.28 0.23
C ASN A 99 4.71 -22.00 0.92
N PRO A 100 5.52 -21.16 0.23
CA PRO A 100 6.12 -19.97 0.85
C PRO A 100 5.10 -18.99 1.44
N TYR A 101 3.94 -18.81 0.81
CA TYR A 101 2.87 -17.95 1.34
C TYR A 101 2.25 -18.54 2.60
N GLU A 102 1.96 -19.84 2.61
CA GLU A 102 1.43 -20.53 3.81
C GLU A 102 2.41 -20.46 4.96
N GLN A 103 3.73 -20.59 4.68
CA GLN A 103 4.77 -20.43 5.70
C GLN A 103 4.81 -19.00 6.22
N ALA A 104 4.76 -18.00 5.35
CA ALA A 104 4.74 -16.60 5.74
C ALA A 104 3.50 -16.28 6.60
N ILE A 105 2.30 -16.69 6.17
CA ILE A 105 1.06 -16.50 6.92
C ILE A 105 1.15 -17.17 8.31
N SER A 106 1.66 -18.41 8.37
CA SER A 106 1.79 -19.14 9.64
C SER A 106 2.76 -18.47 10.60
N ILE A 107 3.92 -18.00 10.10
CA ILE A 107 4.94 -17.32 10.92
C ILE A 107 4.46 -15.93 11.35
N ILE A 108 3.81 -15.19 10.47
CA ILE A 108 3.17 -13.90 10.81
C ILE A 108 2.16 -14.13 11.94
N GLY A 109 1.30 -15.14 11.80
CA GLY A 109 0.33 -15.49 12.85
C GLY A 109 0.96 -15.82 14.20
N GLN A 110 2.10 -16.52 14.21
CA GLN A 110 2.81 -16.84 15.44
C GLN A 110 3.53 -15.65 16.07
N THR A 111 3.94 -14.68 15.27
CA THR A 111 4.79 -13.58 15.71
C THR A 111 4.05 -12.26 15.90
N LEU A 112 3.05 -11.97 15.06
CA LEU A 112 2.34 -10.70 15.06
C LEU A 112 0.90 -10.76 15.59
N ALA A 113 0.32 -11.96 15.75
CA ALA A 113 -1.07 -12.08 16.24
C ALA A 113 -1.28 -11.42 17.63
N ALA A 114 -0.25 -11.40 18.48
CA ALA A 114 -0.32 -10.75 19.78
C ALA A 114 -0.47 -9.21 19.71
N PHE A 115 -0.23 -8.62 18.55
CA PHE A 115 -0.37 -7.17 18.30
C PHE A 115 -1.72 -6.83 17.66
N ASP A 116 -2.52 -7.80 17.25
CA ASP A 116 -3.86 -7.59 16.72
C ASP A 116 -4.88 -7.52 17.86
N GLU A 117 -5.66 -6.43 17.92
CA GLU A 117 -6.48 -6.10 19.09
C GLU A 117 -7.71 -7.02 19.20
N ASP A 118 -8.40 -7.24 18.08
CA ASP A 118 -9.70 -7.91 18.07
C ASP A 118 -9.68 -9.27 17.35
N ASN A 119 -8.53 -9.67 16.83
CA ASN A 119 -8.33 -10.88 16.04
C ASN A 119 -9.23 -10.96 14.79
N LEU A 120 -9.65 -9.78 14.29
CA LEU A 120 -10.46 -9.62 13.08
C LEU A 120 -9.61 -9.03 11.95
N ILE A 121 -9.11 -9.88 11.07
CA ILE A 121 -8.13 -9.53 10.06
C ILE A 121 -8.81 -9.39 8.68
N PRO A 122 -9.05 -8.17 8.18
CA PRO A 122 -9.46 -7.97 6.79
C PRO A 122 -8.40 -8.50 5.83
N CYS A 123 -8.80 -9.44 4.95
CA CYS A 123 -7.89 -10.12 4.03
C CYS A 123 -8.33 -9.95 2.59
N PHE A 124 -7.36 -9.60 1.75
CA PHE A 124 -7.59 -9.32 0.34
C PHE A 124 -6.56 -10.01 -0.54
N GLY A 125 -6.99 -10.37 -1.75
CA GLY A 125 -6.10 -10.76 -2.84
C GLY A 125 -6.07 -9.69 -3.92
N PHE A 126 -4.95 -9.58 -4.65
CA PHE A 126 -4.79 -8.67 -5.77
C PHE A 126 -3.90 -9.29 -6.86
N GLY A 127 -3.96 -8.76 -8.08
CA GLY A 127 -3.10 -9.17 -9.18
C GLY A 127 -3.57 -10.42 -9.95
N ASP A 128 -4.72 -10.98 -9.60
CA ASP A 128 -5.35 -12.07 -10.36
C ASP A 128 -6.10 -11.57 -11.59
N ALA A 129 -6.69 -12.48 -12.37
CA ALA A 129 -7.40 -12.13 -13.60
C ALA A 129 -8.69 -11.31 -13.38
N SER A 130 -9.20 -11.20 -12.18
CA SER A 130 -10.37 -10.38 -11.85
C SER A 130 -10.01 -8.97 -11.42
N THR A 131 -8.86 -8.79 -10.79
CA THR A 131 -8.42 -7.53 -10.19
C THR A 131 -7.34 -6.81 -11.00
N HIS A 132 -6.45 -7.55 -11.66
CA HIS A 132 -5.29 -6.97 -12.34
C HIS A 132 -4.53 -5.99 -11.41
N ASP A 133 -4.21 -4.79 -11.92
CA ASP A 133 -3.60 -3.70 -11.17
C ASP A 133 -4.60 -2.60 -10.74
N HIS A 134 -5.91 -2.91 -10.75
CA HIS A 134 -6.98 -1.92 -10.56
C HIS A 134 -7.79 -2.11 -9.29
N GLY A 135 -7.76 -3.27 -8.67
CA GLY A 135 -8.58 -3.57 -7.50
C GLY A 135 -8.06 -4.69 -6.63
N VAL A 136 -8.87 -5.02 -5.63
CA VAL A 136 -8.65 -6.15 -4.73
C VAL A 136 -9.93 -6.99 -4.66
N PHE A 137 -9.82 -8.24 -4.28
CA PHE A 137 -10.96 -9.05 -3.87
C PHE A 137 -10.86 -9.43 -2.39
N SER A 138 -11.99 -9.49 -1.70
CA SER A 138 -12.04 -9.95 -0.31
C SER A 138 -11.97 -11.47 -0.24
N PHE A 139 -11.41 -12.00 0.85
CA PHE A 139 -11.37 -13.46 1.09
C PHE A 139 -12.76 -14.05 1.36
N TYR A 140 -13.71 -13.24 1.78
CA TYR A 140 -15.11 -13.65 1.98
C TYR A 140 -16.06 -12.87 1.08
N PRO A 141 -17.13 -13.51 0.53
CA PRO A 141 -18.09 -12.87 -0.36
C PRO A 141 -18.83 -11.69 0.24
N ASP A 142 -19.03 -11.71 1.55
CA ASP A 142 -19.68 -10.66 2.35
C ASP A 142 -18.68 -9.63 2.89
N SER A 143 -17.42 -9.71 2.46
CA SER A 143 -16.32 -8.83 2.87
C SER A 143 -16.04 -8.82 4.38
N ARG A 144 -16.51 -9.82 5.13
CA ARG A 144 -16.18 -9.95 6.55
C ARG A 144 -14.70 -10.27 6.75
N PRO A 145 -14.08 -9.84 7.87
CA PRO A 145 -12.70 -10.17 8.19
C PRO A 145 -12.55 -11.67 8.51
N CYS A 146 -11.33 -12.16 8.37
CA CYS A 146 -10.90 -13.46 8.87
C CYS A 146 -10.77 -13.44 10.40
N GLN A 147 -11.07 -14.55 11.06
CA GLN A 147 -10.91 -14.71 12.50
C GLN A 147 -9.52 -15.29 12.83
N GLY A 148 -8.54 -14.39 12.95
CA GLY A 148 -7.15 -14.76 13.18
C GLY A 148 -6.46 -15.40 11.99
N PHE A 149 -5.17 -15.66 12.13
CA PHE A 149 -4.32 -16.17 11.05
C PHE A 149 -4.61 -17.62 10.66
N GLU A 150 -5.21 -18.43 11.53
CA GLU A 150 -5.66 -19.78 11.18
C GLU A 150 -6.77 -19.72 10.11
N ASP A 151 -7.71 -18.79 10.27
CA ASP A 151 -8.77 -18.58 9.29
C ASP A 151 -8.20 -17.96 7.99
N VAL A 152 -7.24 -17.02 8.09
CA VAL A 152 -6.52 -16.51 6.92
C VAL A 152 -5.89 -17.64 6.11
N LEU A 153 -5.18 -18.56 6.77
CA LEU A 153 -4.53 -19.70 6.14
C LEU A 153 -5.53 -20.67 5.51
N SER A 154 -6.63 -20.97 6.23
CA SER A 154 -7.70 -21.83 5.73
C SER A 154 -8.34 -21.24 4.47
N ARG A 155 -8.72 -19.96 4.51
CA ARG A 155 -9.32 -19.28 3.37
C ARG A 155 -8.37 -19.14 2.19
N TYR A 156 -7.09 -18.87 2.45
CA TYR A 156 -6.05 -18.86 1.41
C TYR A 156 -6.05 -20.20 0.65
N ARG A 157 -6.01 -21.34 1.36
CA ARG A 157 -6.01 -22.67 0.74
C ARG A 157 -7.27 -22.98 -0.08
N GLU A 158 -8.42 -22.47 0.35
CA GLU A 158 -9.68 -22.63 -0.36
C GLU A 158 -9.75 -21.78 -1.64
N ILE A 159 -9.19 -20.57 -1.60
CA ILE A 159 -9.26 -19.60 -2.70
C ILE A 159 -8.24 -19.94 -3.80
N VAL A 160 -6.99 -20.27 -3.45
CA VAL A 160 -5.89 -20.48 -4.41
C VAL A 160 -6.24 -21.40 -5.57
N PRO A 161 -6.90 -22.58 -5.39
CA PRO A 161 -7.27 -23.44 -6.51
C PRO A 161 -8.29 -22.86 -7.49
N GLN A 162 -8.95 -21.77 -7.13
CA GLN A 162 -9.99 -21.12 -7.91
C GLN A 162 -9.45 -19.89 -8.66
N LEU A 163 -8.21 -19.49 -8.38
CA LEU A 163 -7.60 -18.30 -8.93
C LEU A 163 -6.97 -18.55 -10.31
N LYS A 164 -6.98 -17.51 -11.12
CA LYS A 164 -6.15 -17.42 -12.31
C LYS A 164 -5.16 -16.28 -12.12
N LEU A 165 -3.90 -16.63 -11.88
CA LEU A 165 -2.82 -15.66 -11.71
C LEU A 165 -2.69 -14.77 -12.95
N SER A 166 -2.50 -13.47 -12.76
CA SER A 166 -2.44 -12.48 -13.84
C SER A 166 -1.40 -11.40 -13.55
N GLY A 167 -1.77 -10.16 -13.50
CA GLY A 167 -0.91 -8.98 -13.33
C GLY A 167 -1.40 -7.84 -14.22
N PRO A 168 -0.64 -6.77 -14.31
CA PRO A 168 0.70 -6.54 -13.72
C PRO A 168 0.67 -6.35 -12.20
N THR A 169 1.84 -6.49 -11.53
CA THR A 169 1.99 -6.26 -10.09
C THR A 169 1.93 -4.77 -9.78
N SER A 170 0.99 -4.38 -8.92
CA SER A 170 0.88 -3.04 -8.34
C SER A 170 0.38 -3.15 -6.91
N PHE A 171 1.02 -2.46 -5.98
CA PHE A 171 0.55 -2.43 -4.58
C PHE A 171 -0.44 -1.29 -4.32
N ALA A 172 -0.67 -0.39 -5.29
CA ALA A 172 -1.59 0.72 -5.12
C ALA A 172 -3.00 0.28 -4.68
N PRO A 173 -3.66 -0.72 -5.31
CA PRO A 173 -5.02 -1.09 -4.95
C PRO A 173 -5.17 -1.60 -3.51
N ILE A 174 -4.22 -2.40 -3.01
CA ILE A 174 -4.28 -2.89 -1.63
C ILE A 174 -3.96 -1.81 -0.61
N ILE A 175 -3.07 -0.88 -0.93
CA ILE A 175 -2.79 0.29 -0.09
C ILE A 175 -4.01 1.22 -0.03
N GLU A 176 -4.70 1.43 -1.16
CA GLU A 176 -5.93 2.22 -1.22
C GLU A 176 -7.07 1.56 -0.44
N MET A 177 -7.18 0.23 -0.49
CA MET A 177 -8.13 -0.51 0.36
C MET A 177 -7.83 -0.32 1.85
N ALA A 178 -6.56 -0.41 2.24
CA ALA A 178 -6.15 -0.18 3.62
C ALA A 178 -6.44 1.25 4.10
N MET A 179 -6.22 2.28 3.26
CA MET A 179 -6.61 3.66 3.59
C MET A 179 -8.12 3.78 3.80
N THR A 180 -8.94 3.06 3.00
CA THR A 180 -10.39 3.04 3.15
C THR A 180 -10.78 2.48 4.52
N ILE A 181 -10.19 1.35 4.94
CA ILE A 181 -10.43 0.74 6.26
C ILE A 181 -10.04 1.68 7.39
N VAL A 182 -8.88 2.33 7.29
CA VAL A 182 -8.43 3.32 8.30
C VAL A 182 -9.42 4.49 8.43
N GLU A 183 -9.93 5.02 7.33
CA GLU A 183 -10.94 6.10 7.39
C GLU A 183 -12.27 5.61 7.99
N GLU A 184 -12.72 4.40 7.65
CA GLU A 184 -13.94 3.78 8.18
C GLU A 184 -13.84 3.50 9.69
N SER A 185 -12.65 3.11 10.18
CA SER A 185 -12.39 2.89 11.60
C SER A 185 -12.35 4.18 12.44
N GLY A 186 -12.44 5.35 11.78
CA GLY A 186 -12.31 6.65 12.46
C GLY A 186 -10.85 7.06 12.68
N GLY A 187 -9.91 6.53 11.93
CA GLY A 187 -8.50 6.86 12.00
C GLY A 187 -7.74 6.10 13.09
N GLN A 188 -8.16 4.88 13.41
CA GLN A 188 -7.38 3.98 14.26
C GLN A 188 -6.09 3.58 13.57
N TYR A 189 -5.06 3.24 14.34
CA TYR A 189 -3.79 2.79 13.79
C TYR A 189 -3.92 1.37 13.21
N HIS A 190 -3.44 1.22 11.99
CA HIS A 190 -3.43 -0.08 11.29
C HIS A 190 -2.04 -0.41 10.75
N VAL A 191 -1.79 -1.70 10.62
CA VAL A 191 -0.62 -2.24 9.93
C VAL A 191 -1.10 -3.08 8.75
N LEU A 192 -0.74 -2.67 7.54
CA LEU A 192 -0.97 -3.43 6.32
C LEU A 192 0.21 -4.37 6.07
N LEU A 193 -0.05 -5.67 6.08
CA LEU A 193 0.90 -6.70 5.70
C LEU A 193 0.66 -7.10 4.25
N ILE A 194 1.60 -6.80 3.35
CA ILE A 194 1.56 -7.23 1.95
C ILE A 194 2.52 -8.40 1.79
N ILE A 195 2.03 -9.57 1.35
CA ILE A 195 2.87 -10.72 1.03
C ILE A 195 2.95 -10.83 -0.49
N ALA A 196 4.16 -10.71 -1.06
CA ALA A 196 4.38 -10.68 -2.50
C ALA A 196 5.68 -11.39 -2.91
N ASP A 197 5.75 -11.82 -4.18
CA ASP A 197 6.86 -12.61 -4.75
C ASP A 197 7.93 -11.78 -5.45
N GLY A 198 7.70 -10.50 -5.61
CA GLY A 198 8.58 -9.61 -6.35
C GLY A 198 8.22 -8.13 -6.16
N GLN A 199 8.90 -7.33 -6.91
CA GLN A 199 8.67 -5.89 -6.96
C GLN A 199 7.54 -5.54 -7.94
N VAL A 200 7.08 -4.29 -7.87
CA VAL A 200 6.11 -3.72 -8.79
C VAL A 200 6.57 -3.89 -10.25
N THR A 201 5.63 -4.22 -11.14
CA THR A 201 5.95 -4.49 -12.55
C THR A 201 6.53 -3.25 -13.23
N ARG A 202 7.70 -3.44 -13.87
CA ARG A 202 8.29 -2.47 -14.78
C ARG A 202 8.09 -2.94 -16.22
N SER A 203 7.36 -2.16 -17.01
CA SER A 203 7.16 -2.47 -18.43
C SER A 203 8.49 -2.40 -19.20
N VAL A 204 8.67 -3.29 -20.18
CA VAL A 204 9.82 -3.28 -21.08
C VAL A 204 9.92 -1.97 -21.88
N ASP A 205 8.82 -1.29 -22.09
CA ASP A 205 8.74 0.01 -22.79
C ASP A 205 9.09 1.20 -21.88
N THR A 206 9.34 0.96 -20.58
CA THR A 206 9.71 2.03 -19.65
C THR A 206 11.16 2.43 -19.89
N GLY A 207 11.38 3.67 -20.31
CA GLY A 207 12.71 4.21 -20.58
C GLY A 207 13.60 4.18 -19.33
N SER A 208 14.93 4.12 -19.55
CA SER A 208 15.89 4.18 -18.45
C SER A 208 15.69 5.45 -17.61
N GLY A 209 15.55 5.30 -16.30
CA GLY A 209 15.30 6.42 -15.37
C GLY A 209 13.86 6.93 -15.32
N GLN A 210 12.92 6.28 -16.02
CA GLN A 210 11.48 6.56 -15.89
C GLN A 210 10.80 5.50 -15.01
N LEU A 211 9.73 5.90 -14.34
CA LEU A 211 8.86 4.99 -13.60
C LEU A 211 7.77 4.44 -14.51
N SER A 212 7.45 3.15 -14.38
CA SER A 212 6.25 2.57 -14.97
C SER A 212 4.98 3.19 -14.36
N SER A 213 3.82 2.92 -14.95
CA SER A 213 2.54 3.33 -14.35
C SER A 213 2.33 2.67 -12.99
N GLN A 214 2.66 1.39 -12.87
CA GLN A 214 2.51 0.62 -11.64
C GLN A 214 3.45 1.12 -10.54
N GLU A 215 4.72 1.42 -10.88
CA GLU A 215 5.68 2.03 -9.93
C GLU A 215 5.18 3.39 -9.44
N ARG A 216 4.73 4.26 -10.35
CA ARG A 216 4.20 5.59 -10.01
C ARG A 216 2.97 5.50 -9.12
N ASN A 217 1.98 4.68 -9.51
CA ASN A 217 0.75 4.53 -8.75
C ASN A 217 1.04 3.98 -7.33
N THR A 218 1.96 3.02 -7.21
CA THR A 218 2.36 2.48 -5.91
C THR A 218 3.04 3.53 -5.04
N ILE A 219 4.00 4.31 -5.58
CA ILE A 219 4.65 5.42 -4.86
C ILE A 219 3.60 6.45 -4.41
N GLU A 220 2.69 6.86 -5.31
CA GLU A 220 1.62 7.80 -4.97
C GLU A 220 0.70 7.26 -3.87
N ALA A 221 0.37 5.97 -3.89
CA ALA A 221 -0.42 5.34 -2.85
C ALA A 221 0.31 5.33 -1.49
N ILE A 222 1.62 4.99 -1.46
CA ILE A 222 2.44 5.04 -0.23
C ILE A 222 2.50 6.47 0.32
N VAL A 223 2.73 7.46 -0.54
CA VAL A 223 2.75 8.89 -0.15
C VAL A 223 1.39 9.33 0.42
N LYS A 224 0.28 8.95 -0.22
CA LYS A 224 -1.08 9.23 0.29
C LYS A 224 -1.32 8.54 1.63
N ALA A 225 -0.94 7.26 1.74
CA ALA A 225 -1.07 6.47 2.96
C ALA A 225 -0.31 7.08 4.14
N SER A 226 0.81 7.77 3.92
CA SER A 226 1.55 8.45 4.98
C SER A 226 0.80 9.63 5.64
N ASN A 227 -0.36 10.02 5.11
CA ASN A 227 -1.27 10.96 5.77
C ASN A 227 -2.30 10.27 6.67
N HIS A 228 -2.29 8.96 6.75
CA HIS A 228 -3.17 8.14 7.58
C HIS A 228 -2.34 7.43 8.66
N PRO A 229 -2.93 7.03 9.80
CA PRO A 229 -2.25 6.21 10.79
C PRO A 229 -2.11 4.76 10.28
N LEU A 230 -1.31 4.59 9.23
CA LEU A 230 -1.14 3.35 8.49
C LEU A 230 0.34 3.08 8.24
N SER A 231 0.82 1.96 8.78
CA SER A 231 2.12 1.39 8.44
C SER A 231 1.98 0.25 7.44
N ILE A 232 2.95 0.11 6.56
CA ILE A 232 2.95 -0.90 5.50
C ILE A 232 4.19 -1.77 5.67
N ILE A 233 4.01 -3.08 5.82
CA ILE A 233 5.09 -4.06 5.86
C ILE A 233 4.97 -4.94 4.62
N LEU A 234 5.96 -4.87 3.73
CA LEU A 234 6.06 -5.77 2.59
C LEU A 234 6.91 -6.98 2.95
N VAL A 235 6.31 -8.15 2.93
CA VAL A 235 6.93 -9.46 3.19
C VAL A 235 7.24 -10.12 1.86
N GLY A 236 8.53 -10.16 1.49
CA GLY A 236 9.00 -10.72 0.22
C GLY A 236 9.19 -12.22 0.30
N VAL A 237 8.42 -12.99 -0.48
CA VAL A 237 8.54 -14.44 -0.64
C VAL A 237 9.06 -14.77 -2.04
N GLY A 238 9.87 -15.85 -2.18
CA GLY A 238 10.44 -16.21 -3.48
C GLY A 238 11.75 -15.50 -3.82
N ASP A 239 12.08 -15.46 -5.11
CA ASP A 239 13.40 -15.07 -5.62
C ASP A 239 13.55 -13.57 -5.91
N GLY A 240 12.49 -12.79 -5.81
CA GLY A 240 12.47 -11.35 -6.13
C GLY A 240 12.46 -11.09 -7.65
N PRO A 241 13.04 -9.98 -8.11
CA PRO A 241 14.01 -9.07 -7.46
C PRO A 241 13.43 -8.12 -6.41
N TRP A 242 14.27 -7.55 -5.54
CA TRP A 242 13.86 -6.73 -4.39
C TRP A 242 14.49 -5.33 -4.34
N ASP A 243 15.28 -4.95 -5.36
CA ASP A 243 16.05 -3.69 -5.31
C ASP A 243 15.13 -2.47 -5.19
N LEU A 244 14.02 -2.47 -5.94
CA LEU A 244 13.04 -1.38 -5.88
C LEU A 244 12.32 -1.33 -4.52
N MET A 245 12.11 -2.49 -3.86
CA MET A 245 11.46 -2.53 -2.54
C MET A 245 12.34 -1.95 -1.45
N LYS A 246 13.65 -2.19 -1.52
CA LYS A 246 14.64 -1.53 -0.65
C LYS A 246 14.71 -0.03 -0.90
N GLU A 247 14.54 0.41 -2.15
CA GLU A 247 14.46 1.83 -2.48
C GLU A 247 13.19 2.47 -1.94
N PHE A 248 12.06 1.75 -1.96
CA PHE A 248 10.79 2.24 -1.38
C PHE A 248 10.85 2.36 0.14
N ASP A 249 11.56 1.48 0.79
CA ASP A 249 11.81 1.49 2.22
C ASP A 249 12.44 2.83 2.64
N ASP A 250 13.58 3.16 2.06
CA ASP A 250 14.40 4.28 2.47
C ASP A 250 14.14 5.63 1.75
N ASN A 251 13.67 5.59 0.49
CA ASN A 251 13.91 6.72 -0.42
C ASN A 251 12.67 7.33 -1.09
N ILE A 252 11.45 7.02 -0.67
CA ILE A 252 10.25 7.68 -1.23
C ILE A 252 10.18 9.14 -0.74
N PRO A 253 10.30 10.12 -1.64
CA PRO A 253 10.17 11.52 -1.27
C PRO A 253 8.72 11.91 -0.97
N ALA A 254 8.53 13.02 -0.26
CA ALA A 254 7.22 13.64 0.01
C ALA A 254 6.28 12.86 0.92
N ARG A 255 6.72 11.79 1.59
CA ARG A 255 5.96 11.14 2.67
C ARG A 255 5.81 12.08 3.88
N THR A 256 4.66 12.04 4.53
CA THR A 256 4.44 12.76 5.78
C THR A 256 5.27 12.16 6.90
N PHE A 257 5.41 10.84 6.92
CA PHE A 257 6.38 10.09 7.71
C PHE A 257 6.77 8.83 6.92
N ASP A 258 7.85 8.20 7.31
CA ASP A 258 8.29 6.91 6.79
C ASP A 258 7.33 5.83 7.26
N ASN A 259 6.53 5.30 6.34
CA ASN A 259 5.42 4.39 6.63
C ASN A 259 5.55 3.04 5.94
N PHE A 260 6.71 2.72 5.37
CA PHE A 260 6.90 1.51 4.59
C PHE A 260 8.16 0.77 5.00
N GLN A 261 8.05 -0.51 5.34
CA GLN A 261 9.12 -1.43 5.70
C GLN A 261 9.16 -2.62 4.75
N PHE A 262 10.34 -3.01 4.28
CA PHE A 262 10.54 -4.21 3.48
C PHE A 262 11.27 -5.30 4.26
N VAL A 263 10.73 -6.52 4.23
CA VAL A 263 11.34 -7.70 4.88
C VAL A 263 11.50 -8.83 3.88
N ASN A 264 12.73 -9.25 3.61
CA ASN A 264 13.00 -10.43 2.77
C ASN A 264 12.82 -11.73 3.56
N PHE A 265 11.58 -12.24 3.58
CA PHE A 265 11.22 -13.47 4.26
C PHE A 265 12.02 -14.68 3.78
N THR A 266 12.15 -14.83 2.45
CA THR A 266 12.88 -15.97 1.85
C THR A 266 14.34 -15.98 2.26
N ASP A 267 14.99 -14.83 2.33
CA ASP A 267 16.39 -14.73 2.76
C ASP A 267 16.56 -15.16 4.21
N ILE A 268 15.68 -14.65 5.11
CA ILE A 268 15.69 -15.02 6.54
C ILE A 268 15.45 -16.53 6.70
N MET A 269 14.45 -17.10 6.01
CA MET A 269 14.11 -18.52 6.13
C MET A 269 15.14 -19.44 5.48
N SER A 270 15.97 -18.97 4.56
CA SER A 270 17.05 -19.72 3.92
C SER A 270 18.28 -19.92 4.81
N LYS A 271 18.44 -19.13 5.88
CA LYS A 271 19.59 -19.20 6.78
C LYS A 271 19.69 -20.55 7.46
N ASN A 272 20.92 -21.04 7.62
CA ASN A 272 21.16 -22.33 8.31
C ASN A 272 21.28 -22.11 9.84
N VAL A 273 20.15 -21.70 10.45
CA VAL A 273 20.04 -21.46 11.91
C VAL A 273 18.74 -22.10 12.43
N ASP A 274 18.62 -22.15 13.74
CA ASP A 274 17.41 -22.68 14.40
C ASP A 274 16.13 -22.00 13.93
N PRO A 275 15.02 -22.76 13.73
CA PRO A 275 13.74 -22.22 13.29
C PRO A 275 13.21 -21.07 14.16
N LEU A 276 13.33 -21.19 15.49
CA LEU A 276 12.87 -20.14 16.42
C LEU A 276 13.67 -18.84 16.22
N ARG A 277 14.99 -18.95 15.96
CA ARG A 277 15.83 -17.80 15.64
C ARG A 277 15.40 -17.10 14.34
N LYS A 278 15.05 -17.87 13.30
CA LYS A 278 14.51 -17.31 12.05
C LYS A 278 13.21 -16.55 12.30
N GLN A 279 12.28 -17.14 13.06
CA GLN A 279 11.02 -16.50 13.43
C GLN A 279 11.23 -15.21 14.21
N THR A 280 12.16 -15.24 15.19
CA THR A 280 12.52 -14.05 15.97
C THR A 280 13.13 -12.97 15.08
N GLU A 281 14.07 -13.34 14.19
CA GLU A 281 14.65 -12.40 13.24
C GLU A 281 13.60 -11.80 12.32
N PHE A 282 12.68 -12.60 11.82
CA PHE A 282 11.57 -12.11 11.01
C PHE A 282 10.70 -11.11 11.79
N ALA A 283 10.30 -11.45 13.02
CA ALA A 283 9.48 -10.59 13.86
C ALA A 283 10.17 -9.24 14.16
N VAL A 284 11.47 -9.27 14.47
CA VAL A 284 12.26 -8.05 14.68
C VAL A 284 12.25 -7.18 13.43
N ASN A 285 12.62 -7.75 12.26
CA ASN A 285 12.69 -6.98 11.01
C ASN A 285 11.31 -6.44 10.58
N ALA A 286 10.23 -7.17 10.87
CA ALA A 286 8.89 -6.71 10.52
C ALA A 286 8.38 -5.58 11.42
N LEU A 287 8.76 -5.58 12.71
CA LEU A 287 8.19 -4.67 13.70
C LEU A 287 9.11 -3.50 14.09
N MET A 288 10.39 -3.53 13.71
CA MET A 288 11.39 -2.62 14.27
C MET A 288 11.11 -1.14 14.00
N GLU A 289 10.41 -0.80 12.93
CA GLU A 289 10.06 0.59 12.64
C GLU A 289 8.71 1.02 13.24
N ILE A 290 7.82 0.08 13.57
CA ILE A 290 6.46 0.36 14.05
C ILE A 290 6.43 1.30 15.26
N PRO A 291 7.30 1.19 16.29
CA PRO A 291 7.31 2.12 17.41
C PRO A 291 7.49 3.57 16.97
N SER A 292 8.44 3.83 16.07
CA SER A 292 8.74 5.16 15.55
C SER A 292 7.68 5.68 14.60
N GLN A 293 7.11 4.79 13.75
CA GLN A 293 6.00 5.10 12.85
C GLN A 293 4.75 5.48 13.64
N TYR A 294 4.41 4.72 14.69
CA TYR A 294 3.28 5.05 15.57
C TYR A 294 3.49 6.40 16.28
N GLN A 295 4.67 6.65 16.84
CA GLN A 295 4.99 7.96 17.44
C GLN A 295 4.86 9.10 16.44
N ALA A 296 5.24 8.88 15.18
CA ALA A 296 5.05 9.88 14.12
C ALA A 296 3.57 10.21 13.94
N THR A 297 2.67 9.22 13.95
CA THR A 297 1.21 9.47 13.81
C THR A 297 0.65 10.31 14.95
N LEU A 298 1.14 10.10 16.19
CA LEU A 298 0.78 10.89 17.36
C LEU A 298 1.27 12.35 17.23
N GLN A 299 2.57 12.53 16.95
CA GLN A 299 3.19 13.87 16.91
C GLN A 299 2.70 14.71 15.73
N LEU A 300 2.36 14.07 14.61
CA LEU A 300 1.78 14.73 13.44
C LEU A 300 0.27 14.97 13.56
N GLY A 301 -0.36 14.45 14.63
CA GLY A 301 -1.80 14.60 14.88
C GLY A 301 -2.66 13.97 13.80
N ILE A 302 -2.24 12.79 13.28
CA ILE A 302 -3.00 12.03 12.28
C ILE A 302 -3.75 10.84 12.90
N LEU A 303 -3.35 10.37 14.08
CA LEU A 303 -4.06 9.32 14.81
C LEU A 303 -5.43 9.84 15.29
N GLY A 304 -6.47 9.01 15.13
CA GLY A 304 -7.85 9.34 15.51
C GLY A 304 -8.50 10.43 14.65
N ALA A 305 -7.90 10.82 13.54
CA ALA A 305 -8.40 11.85 12.65
C ALA A 305 -8.89 11.26 11.33
N ARG A 306 -10.16 11.49 10.99
CA ARG A 306 -10.67 11.24 9.62
C ARG A 306 -10.14 12.34 8.71
N ARG A 307 -9.46 11.96 7.65
CA ARG A 307 -8.88 12.91 6.68
C ARG A 307 -9.83 13.26 5.55
N GLY A 308 -10.86 12.43 5.32
CA GLY A 308 -11.84 12.62 4.25
C GLY A 308 -11.26 12.37 2.85
N TYR A 309 -10.11 11.74 2.75
CA TYR A 309 -9.43 11.40 1.50
C TYR A 309 -9.40 9.89 1.26
N SER A 310 -10.43 9.18 1.72
CA SER A 310 -10.56 7.77 1.39
C SER A 310 -10.73 7.58 -0.12
N PRO A 311 -10.01 6.64 -0.74
CA PRO A 311 -10.29 6.21 -2.11
C PRO A 311 -11.70 5.62 -2.27
N ALA A 312 -12.38 5.30 -1.16
CA ALA A 312 -13.68 4.61 -1.12
C ALA A 312 -13.65 3.30 -1.94
N THR A 313 -12.56 2.56 -1.81
CA THR A 313 -12.33 1.30 -2.53
C THR A 313 -13.32 0.25 -2.05
N VAL A 314 -13.99 -0.41 -2.99
CA VAL A 314 -14.91 -1.53 -2.73
C VAL A 314 -14.26 -2.80 -3.27
N PRO A 315 -14.01 -3.82 -2.42
CA PRO A 315 -13.41 -5.06 -2.86
C PRO A 315 -14.40 -5.89 -3.70
N LEU A 316 -13.88 -6.61 -4.68
CA LEU A 316 -14.64 -7.64 -5.38
C LEU A 316 -14.89 -8.85 -4.46
N PRO A 317 -15.92 -9.66 -4.73
CA PRO A 317 -16.05 -10.97 -4.08
C PRO A 317 -14.89 -11.89 -4.50
N PRO A 318 -14.55 -12.92 -3.69
CA PRO A 318 -13.50 -13.86 -4.08
C PRO A 318 -13.89 -14.59 -5.37
N PRO A 319 -12.93 -14.88 -6.26
CA PRO A 319 -13.17 -15.67 -7.45
C PRO A 319 -13.77 -17.03 -7.14
N SER A 320 -14.76 -17.44 -7.94
CA SER A 320 -15.41 -18.75 -7.83
C SER A 320 -15.44 -19.42 -9.21
N ASN A 321 -15.30 -20.76 -9.24
CA ASN A 321 -15.34 -21.55 -10.47
C ASN A 321 -16.68 -21.47 -11.22
N ASP A 322 -17.75 -20.96 -10.60
CA ASP A 322 -19.06 -20.81 -11.21
C ASP A 322 -19.10 -19.71 -12.30
N ILE A 323 -18.19 -18.74 -12.26
CA ILE A 323 -18.08 -17.68 -13.27
C ILE A 323 -17.52 -18.20 -14.61
N LEU A 324 -16.80 -19.31 -14.61
CA LEU A 324 -16.29 -19.95 -15.85
C LEU A 324 -17.35 -20.75 -16.61
N ARG A 325 -18.56 -20.90 -16.05
CA ARG A 325 -19.72 -21.49 -16.73
C ARG A 325 -20.70 -20.41 -17.22
N SER A 326 -20.24 -19.43 -17.96
CA SER A 326 -21.15 -18.56 -18.72
C SER A 326 -21.92 -19.43 -19.73
N PRO A 327 -23.25 -19.42 -19.74
CA PRO A 327 -24.03 -20.14 -20.77
C PRO A 327 -23.72 -19.51 -22.12
N SER A 328 -23.35 -20.34 -23.07
CA SER A 328 -23.20 -19.99 -24.47
C SER A 328 -24.39 -19.19 -24.91
N VAL A 329 -24.18 -17.98 -25.44
CA VAL A 329 -25.19 -17.16 -26.08
C VAL A 329 -25.80 -17.99 -27.20
N HIS A 330 -27.04 -18.44 -27.02
CA HIS A 330 -27.85 -19.02 -28.10
C HIS A 330 -28.06 -17.92 -29.12
N GLN A 331 -27.42 -18.06 -30.28
CA GLN A 331 -27.78 -17.31 -31.47
C GLN A 331 -29.23 -17.65 -31.81
N TYR A 332 -30.12 -16.71 -31.61
CA TYR A 332 -31.46 -16.76 -32.23
C TYR A 332 -31.27 -16.50 -33.71
N HIS A 333 -31.40 -17.57 -34.53
CA HIS A 333 -31.70 -17.43 -35.93
C HIS A 333 -33.14 -16.98 -36.02
N VAL A 334 -33.36 -15.77 -36.52
CA VAL A 334 -34.66 -15.30 -36.98
C VAL A 334 -34.82 -15.79 -38.43
N ASN A 335 -35.82 -16.61 -38.65
CA ASN A 335 -36.36 -16.90 -39.98
C ASN A 335 -37.20 -15.72 -40.49
#